data_1134b293ec49304194f982661ff3d052
#
_entry.id   1134b293ec49304194f982661ff3d052
#
_cell.length_a   1.000
_cell.length_b   1.000
_cell.length_c   1.000
_cell.angle_alpha   90.00
_cell.angle_beta   90.00
_cell.angle_gamma   90.00
#
_symmetry.space_group_name_H-M   'P 1'
#
loop_
_entity.id
_entity.type
_entity.pdbx_description
1 polymer ?
#
loop_
_entity_poly.entity_id
_entity_poly.type
_entity_poly.pdbx_seq_one_letter_code
_entity_poly.pdbx_strand_id
1 'polypeptide(L)'
;MPRLSLTPLAAALLVISCTASAGQVPRAAAQPDITISAQDRVYTAEQFSNTVSVIDPSTEKLLGVITLGDSQPKNLSPLYKGELLVHGLGFSPDGKTLATVAIGSNSVSFIDTANNQVKGKTYLGRAPHEAFFTPDGKELWVTVRGEDYIAVIDPVTFKEKTRIGVPPGPGMQIFSPDGRYGYVCSSFTPETVVVSVAEHRIVGRVAQASPFCPNIAASADGQQVWFTLKDVGKTQVFAAKPPFGLIKTLDTGAITNHVNLVRNAHGSFAYVTVGGENRVKVFRTDDFSQVASIPVGALPHGLWPSGDGTRLYVGLENADSVAVINTLTNSVETTVPVGQALQALVYVPNAATQGAGLANLKPLGSAAKSIQIALAPPGEHPRHTTQVTLFDQGLT
;
A
#
# COMPACT_ATOMS: atom_id res chain seq x y z
N MET A 1 -22.50 49.68 -54.56
CA MET A 1 -22.09 49.53 -53.20
C MET A 1 -22.29 48.03 -52.80
N PRO A 2 -21.25 47.25 -52.72
CA PRO A 2 -21.37 45.84 -52.36
C PRO A 2 -21.40 45.69 -50.82
N ARG A 3 -22.34 44.86 -50.34
CA ARG A 3 -22.48 44.48 -48.95
C ARG A 3 -21.44 43.45 -48.58
N LEU A 4 -20.59 43.75 -47.60
CA LEU A 4 -19.71 42.78 -46.97
C LEU A 4 -20.52 41.89 -46.00
N SER A 5 -20.51 40.60 -46.25
CA SER A 5 -21.01 39.59 -45.31
C SER A 5 -19.89 39.22 -44.31
N LEU A 6 -20.09 39.50 -43.05
CA LEU A 6 -19.27 39.03 -41.94
C LEU A 6 -19.72 37.62 -41.56
N THR A 7 -18.85 36.62 -41.81
CA THR A 7 -18.97 35.26 -41.23
C THR A 7 -18.43 35.28 -39.84
N PRO A 8 -19.15 34.72 -38.84
CA PRO A 8 -18.60 34.59 -37.49
C PRO A 8 -17.60 33.43 -37.42
N LEU A 9 -16.38 33.76 -36.99
CA LEU A 9 -15.36 32.80 -36.65
C LEU A 9 -15.75 32.12 -35.33
N ALA A 10 -16.17 30.86 -35.38
CA ALA A 10 -16.40 30.07 -34.20
C ALA A 10 -15.04 29.66 -33.58
N ALA A 11 -14.67 30.27 -32.48
CA ALA A 11 -13.52 29.84 -31.66
C ALA A 11 -13.88 28.56 -30.92
N ALA A 12 -13.37 27.45 -31.37
CA ALA A 12 -13.42 26.20 -30.64
C ALA A 12 -12.50 26.31 -29.42
N LEU A 13 -13.05 26.47 -28.20
CA LEU A 13 -12.30 26.30 -26.97
C LEU A 13 -11.97 24.81 -26.84
N LEU A 14 -10.70 24.48 -27.06
CA LEU A 14 -10.15 23.16 -26.68
C LEU A 14 -10.02 23.15 -25.16
N VAL A 15 -11.01 22.55 -24.48
CA VAL A 15 -10.88 22.22 -23.07
C VAL A 15 -9.90 21.06 -22.97
N ILE A 16 -8.63 21.37 -22.73
CA ILE A 16 -7.65 20.37 -22.33
C ILE A 16 -8.03 19.97 -20.90
N SER A 17 -8.78 18.88 -20.77
CA SER A 17 -8.97 18.21 -19.49
C SER A 17 -7.60 17.66 -19.08
N CYS A 18 -6.84 18.41 -18.30
CA CYS A 18 -5.75 17.84 -17.52
C CYS A 18 -6.39 16.86 -16.52
N THR A 19 -6.48 15.59 -16.90
CA THR A 19 -6.69 14.51 -15.93
C THR A 19 -5.44 14.49 -15.06
N ALA A 20 -5.50 15.15 -13.91
CA ALA A 20 -4.48 14.99 -12.89
C ALA A 20 -4.43 13.49 -12.55
N SER A 21 -3.35 12.85 -12.96
CA SER A 21 -3.06 11.47 -12.60
C SER A 21 -2.87 11.45 -11.09
N ALA A 22 -3.88 11.00 -10.35
CA ALA A 22 -3.81 10.92 -8.90
C ALA A 22 -2.91 9.73 -8.53
N GLY A 23 -1.61 9.95 -8.31
CA GLY A 23 -0.61 8.94 -7.98
C GLY A 23 -1.09 7.83 -7.04
N GLN A 24 -0.38 7.56 -5.97
CA GLN A 24 -0.73 6.49 -5.01
C GLN A 24 -1.92 6.82 -4.10
N VAL A 25 -2.51 8.00 -4.21
CA VAL A 25 -3.79 8.32 -3.53
C VAL A 25 -4.89 7.47 -4.18
N PRO A 26 -5.68 6.72 -3.42
CA PRO A 26 -6.76 5.92 -3.96
C PRO A 26 -7.68 6.75 -4.86
N ARG A 27 -7.88 6.33 -6.09
CA ARG A 27 -8.72 7.06 -7.06
C ARG A 27 -10.15 7.26 -6.56
N ALA A 28 -10.67 6.29 -5.82
CA ALA A 28 -11.97 6.37 -5.17
C ALA A 28 -12.13 7.61 -4.30
N ALA A 29 -11.08 8.01 -3.58
CA ALA A 29 -11.12 9.22 -2.77
C ALA A 29 -11.20 10.50 -3.62
N ALA A 30 -10.64 10.49 -4.85
CA ALA A 30 -10.66 11.63 -5.76
C ALA A 30 -11.84 11.63 -6.74
N GLN A 31 -12.25 10.45 -7.19
CA GLN A 31 -13.27 10.26 -8.23
C GLN A 31 -14.12 9.04 -7.92
N PRO A 32 -15.14 9.15 -7.06
CA PRO A 32 -15.93 8.00 -6.59
C PRO A 32 -16.76 7.30 -7.69
N ASP A 33 -16.78 7.85 -8.92
CA ASP A 33 -17.61 7.36 -10.02
C ASP A 33 -16.88 6.38 -10.96
N ILE A 34 -15.65 5.99 -10.64
CA ILE A 34 -14.88 5.04 -11.47
C ILE A 34 -15.32 3.63 -11.14
N THR A 35 -16.24 3.09 -11.93
CA THR A 35 -16.76 1.73 -11.79
C THR A 35 -15.65 0.68 -11.84
N ILE A 36 -15.78 -0.35 -10.99
CA ILE A 36 -14.90 -1.54 -11.03
C ILE A 36 -14.98 -2.20 -12.41
N SER A 37 -13.81 -2.46 -12.99
CA SER A 37 -13.67 -3.03 -14.33
C SER A 37 -12.98 -4.39 -14.27
N ALA A 38 -13.31 -5.28 -15.21
CA ALA A 38 -12.59 -6.53 -15.43
C ALA A 38 -11.12 -6.34 -15.88
N GLN A 39 -10.72 -5.11 -16.22
CA GLN A 39 -9.33 -4.74 -16.50
C GLN A 39 -8.56 -4.30 -15.26
N ASP A 40 -9.24 -4.04 -14.15
CA ASP A 40 -8.60 -3.68 -12.90
C ASP A 40 -7.99 -4.90 -12.22
N ARG A 41 -7.01 -4.69 -11.36
CA ARG A 41 -6.40 -5.77 -10.57
C ARG A 41 -6.16 -5.33 -9.13
N VAL A 42 -6.35 -6.27 -8.21
CA VAL A 42 -5.81 -6.17 -6.87
C VAL A 42 -4.57 -7.04 -6.82
N TYR A 43 -3.45 -6.43 -6.46
CA TYR A 43 -2.18 -7.12 -6.23
C TYR A 43 -1.89 -7.18 -4.75
N THR A 44 -1.43 -8.33 -4.27
CA THR A 44 -1.09 -8.53 -2.85
C THR A 44 0.35 -9.02 -2.74
N ALA A 45 1.05 -8.59 -1.70
CA ALA A 45 2.44 -8.98 -1.42
C ALA A 45 2.49 -9.95 -0.26
N GLU A 46 2.99 -11.16 -0.51
CA GLU A 46 3.03 -12.25 0.47
C GLU A 46 4.47 -12.59 0.87
N GLN A 47 4.75 -12.36 2.14
CA GLN A 47 6.12 -12.40 2.66
C GLN A 47 6.69 -13.81 2.73
N PHE A 48 5.89 -14.81 3.11
CA PHE A 48 6.40 -16.18 3.29
C PHE A 48 6.36 -17.01 2.01
N SER A 49 5.36 -16.82 1.17
CA SER A 49 5.31 -17.48 -0.13
C SER A 49 6.21 -16.82 -1.19
N ASN A 50 6.69 -15.60 -0.96
CA ASN A 50 7.46 -14.80 -1.93
C ASN A 50 6.73 -14.64 -3.26
N THR A 51 5.44 -14.35 -3.17
CA THR A 51 4.55 -14.18 -4.30
C THR A 51 3.90 -12.79 -4.32
N VAL A 52 3.36 -12.46 -5.47
CA VAL A 52 2.34 -11.41 -5.62
C VAL A 52 1.10 -12.09 -6.19
N SER A 53 0.03 -12.16 -5.40
CA SER A 53 -1.26 -12.68 -5.90
C SER A 53 -1.97 -11.62 -6.73
N VAL A 54 -2.72 -12.09 -7.74
CA VAL A 54 -3.45 -11.24 -8.69
C VAL A 54 -4.92 -11.59 -8.63
N ILE A 55 -5.76 -10.65 -8.19
CA ILE A 55 -7.20 -10.81 -8.03
C ILE A 55 -7.92 -9.95 -9.08
N ASP A 56 -8.96 -10.51 -9.68
CA ASP A 56 -9.93 -9.77 -10.49
C ASP A 56 -11.01 -9.17 -9.58
N PRO A 57 -11.05 -7.84 -9.40
CA PRO A 57 -12.03 -7.22 -8.52
C PRO A 57 -13.45 -7.22 -9.06
N SER A 58 -13.66 -7.48 -10.35
CA SER A 58 -15.00 -7.56 -10.95
C SER A 58 -15.72 -8.86 -10.63
N THR A 59 -14.95 -9.92 -10.34
CA THR A 59 -15.46 -11.25 -10.00
C THR A 59 -15.07 -11.70 -8.59
N GLU A 60 -14.20 -10.93 -7.92
CA GLU A 60 -13.64 -11.22 -6.60
C GLU A 60 -12.93 -12.60 -6.56
N LYS A 61 -12.22 -12.94 -7.65
CA LYS A 61 -11.53 -14.21 -7.77
C LYS A 61 -10.04 -14.04 -7.94
N LEU A 62 -9.28 -14.92 -7.29
CA LEU A 62 -7.87 -15.08 -7.56
C LEU A 62 -7.66 -15.58 -8.99
N LEU A 63 -6.88 -14.86 -9.77
CA LEU A 63 -6.47 -15.25 -11.11
C LEU A 63 -5.22 -16.13 -11.11
N GLY A 64 -4.35 -15.96 -10.13
CA GLY A 64 -3.11 -16.67 -9.95
C GLY A 64 -2.06 -15.84 -9.22
N VAL A 65 -0.83 -16.31 -9.24
CA VAL A 65 0.28 -15.65 -8.52
C VAL A 65 1.48 -15.40 -9.44
N ILE A 66 2.17 -14.30 -9.20
CA ILE A 66 3.49 -13.99 -9.74
C ILE A 66 4.50 -14.52 -8.72
N THR A 67 5.32 -15.49 -9.10
CA THR A 67 6.33 -16.06 -8.22
C THR A 67 7.63 -15.27 -8.35
N LEU A 68 8.13 -14.70 -7.24
CA LEU A 68 9.39 -13.96 -7.20
C LEU A 68 10.55 -14.82 -6.71
N GLY A 69 10.27 -15.85 -5.94
CA GLY A 69 11.24 -16.82 -5.44
C GLY A 69 10.58 -17.99 -4.73
N ASP A 70 11.38 -18.84 -4.11
CA ASP A 70 10.90 -19.98 -3.34
C ASP A 70 10.21 -19.51 -2.04
N SER A 71 9.23 -20.26 -1.59
CA SER A 71 8.54 -19.99 -0.34
C SER A 71 9.42 -20.30 0.88
N GLN A 72 9.19 -19.55 1.97
CA GLN A 72 9.76 -19.85 3.27
C GLN A 72 9.15 -21.16 3.84
N PRO A 73 9.93 -22.00 4.56
CA PRO A 73 11.35 -21.86 4.87
C PRO A 73 12.30 -22.44 3.80
N LYS A 74 11.82 -22.97 2.68
CA LYS A 74 12.65 -23.67 1.67
C LYS A 74 13.74 -22.81 1.06
N ASN A 75 13.54 -21.50 1.02
CA ASN A 75 14.52 -20.56 0.51
C ASN A 75 15.54 -20.10 1.56
N LEU A 76 15.37 -20.47 2.83
CA LEU A 76 16.36 -20.20 3.87
C LEU A 76 17.54 -21.15 3.70
N SER A 77 18.72 -20.59 3.64
CA SER A 77 19.97 -21.33 3.61
C SER A 77 20.94 -20.71 4.61
N PRO A 78 22.00 -21.44 5.01
CA PRO A 78 23.05 -20.87 5.86
C PRO A 78 23.69 -19.59 5.28
N LEU A 79 23.56 -19.36 3.98
CA LEU A 79 24.07 -18.19 3.28
C LEU A 79 22.96 -17.21 2.86
N TYR A 80 21.73 -17.38 3.36
CA TYR A 80 20.55 -16.58 3.01
C TYR A 80 20.27 -16.53 1.50
N LYS A 81 20.69 -17.55 0.79
CA LYS A 81 20.50 -17.65 -0.65
C LYS A 81 19.02 -17.86 -0.96
N GLY A 82 18.49 -17.03 -1.84
CA GLY A 82 17.09 -17.09 -2.24
C GLY A 82 16.12 -16.39 -1.30
N GLU A 83 16.60 -15.73 -0.23
CA GLU A 83 15.75 -14.92 0.64
C GLU A 83 15.18 -13.72 -0.14
N LEU A 84 13.87 -13.49 -0.01
CA LEU A 84 13.20 -12.34 -0.61
C LEU A 84 12.41 -11.56 0.44
N LEU A 85 11.45 -12.16 1.12
CA LEU A 85 10.51 -11.53 2.05
C LEU A 85 9.76 -10.36 1.38
N VAL A 86 8.90 -10.70 0.43
CA VAL A 86 8.08 -9.74 -0.33
C VAL A 86 7.15 -8.99 0.62
N HIS A 87 7.13 -7.66 0.54
CA HIS A 87 6.47 -6.82 1.53
C HIS A 87 5.67 -5.67 0.92
N GLY A 88 6.31 -4.57 0.52
CA GLY A 88 5.65 -3.37 0.06
C GLY A 88 5.24 -3.41 -1.41
N LEU A 89 4.17 -2.71 -1.77
CA LEU A 89 3.65 -2.57 -3.12
C LEU A 89 3.34 -1.13 -3.49
N GLY A 90 3.72 -0.74 -4.70
CA GLY A 90 3.28 0.50 -5.33
C GLY A 90 3.10 0.30 -6.83
N PHE A 91 2.42 1.23 -7.48
CA PHE A 91 2.16 1.16 -8.91
C PHE A 91 2.34 2.52 -9.61
N SER A 92 2.74 2.48 -10.87
CA SER A 92 2.88 3.71 -11.68
C SER A 92 1.52 4.37 -11.93
N PRO A 93 1.45 5.70 -12.08
CA PRO A 93 0.19 6.41 -12.31
C PRO A 93 -0.60 5.94 -13.53
N ASP A 94 0.08 5.38 -14.53
CA ASP A 94 -0.54 4.79 -15.73
C ASP A 94 -0.99 3.33 -15.53
N GLY A 95 -0.76 2.74 -14.35
CA GLY A 95 -1.11 1.37 -14.01
C GLY A 95 -0.28 0.27 -14.69
N LYS A 96 0.77 0.62 -15.45
CA LYS A 96 1.54 -0.34 -16.26
C LYS A 96 2.73 -0.97 -15.54
N THR A 97 3.14 -0.41 -14.43
CA THR A 97 4.27 -0.92 -13.64
C THR A 97 3.85 -1.09 -12.19
N LEU A 98 4.03 -2.30 -11.67
CA LEU A 98 3.96 -2.58 -10.25
C LEU A 98 5.38 -2.62 -9.72
N ALA A 99 5.64 -1.94 -8.60
CA ALA A 99 6.89 -2.04 -7.85
C ALA A 99 6.64 -2.86 -6.58
N THR A 100 7.41 -3.89 -6.35
CA THR A 100 7.31 -4.70 -5.13
C THR A 100 8.65 -4.75 -4.41
N VAL A 101 8.59 -4.49 -3.11
CA VAL A 101 9.76 -4.47 -2.23
C VAL A 101 9.97 -5.86 -1.64
N ALA A 102 11.22 -6.28 -1.54
CA ALA A 102 11.63 -7.46 -0.79
C ALA A 102 12.59 -7.03 0.33
N ILE A 103 12.09 -7.08 1.58
CA ILE A 103 12.84 -6.57 2.74
C ILE A 103 14.08 -7.40 3.08
N GLY A 104 14.01 -8.72 2.90
CA GLY A 104 15.15 -9.62 3.17
C GLY A 104 16.23 -9.56 2.10
N SER A 105 15.83 -9.44 0.83
CA SER A 105 16.76 -9.35 -0.29
C SER A 105 17.21 -7.93 -0.61
N ASN A 106 16.82 -6.93 0.17
CA ASN A 106 17.17 -5.52 -0.01
C ASN A 106 16.93 -5.04 -1.44
N SER A 107 15.77 -5.36 -2.02
CA SER A 107 15.51 -5.10 -3.43
C SER A 107 14.10 -4.60 -3.72
N VAL A 108 13.97 -3.96 -4.88
CA VAL A 108 12.68 -3.65 -5.50
C VAL A 108 12.64 -4.34 -6.86
N SER A 109 11.58 -5.09 -7.13
CA SER A 109 11.31 -5.68 -8.42
C SER A 109 10.22 -4.88 -9.15
N PHE A 110 10.41 -4.64 -10.44
CA PHE A 110 9.46 -3.95 -11.31
C PHE A 110 8.75 -4.98 -12.17
N ILE A 111 7.43 -5.01 -12.11
CA ILE A 111 6.58 -5.96 -12.82
C ILE A 111 5.76 -5.22 -13.86
N ASP A 112 5.72 -5.74 -15.07
CA ASP A 112 4.83 -5.27 -16.13
C ASP A 112 3.43 -5.84 -15.89
N THR A 113 2.43 -5.00 -15.67
CA THR A 113 1.06 -5.42 -15.37
C THR A 113 0.34 -6.03 -16.57
N ALA A 114 0.78 -5.71 -17.80
CA ALA A 114 0.17 -6.26 -19.01
C ALA A 114 0.44 -7.77 -19.17
N ASN A 115 1.59 -8.26 -18.68
CA ASN A 115 2.03 -9.63 -18.85
C ASN A 115 2.52 -10.32 -17.56
N ASN A 116 2.50 -9.61 -16.42
CA ASN A 116 2.91 -10.10 -15.10
C ASN A 116 4.38 -10.57 -15.04
N GLN A 117 5.26 -10.02 -15.87
CA GLN A 117 6.69 -10.33 -15.86
C GLN A 117 7.52 -9.31 -15.11
N VAL A 118 8.53 -9.77 -14.39
CA VAL A 118 9.56 -8.91 -13.83
C VAL A 118 10.40 -8.35 -14.96
N LYS A 119 10.37 -7.03 -15.12
CA LYS A 119 11.11 -6.30 -16.17
C LYS A 119 12.38 -5.59 -15.67
N GLY A 120 12.58 -5.55 -14.35
CA GLY A 120 13.75 -4.95 -13.75
C GLY A 120 13.82 -5.20 -12.25
N LYS A 121 15.01 -5.05 -11.69
CA LYS A 121 15.27 -5.13 -10.25
C LYS A 121 16.36 -4.15 -9.84
N THR A 122 16.19 -3.52 -8.69
CA THR A 122 17.16 -2.61 -8.08
C THR A 122 17.48 -3.09 -6.66
N TYR A 123 18.77 -3.17 -6.33
CA TYR A 123 19.23 -3.46 -4.98
C TYR A 123 19.49 -2.15 -4.25
N LEU A 124 19.14 -2.11 -2.97
CA LEU A 124 19.19 -0.93 -2.11
C LEU A 124 19.92 -1.23 -0.80
N GLY A 125 19.90 -0.29 0.14
CA GLY A 125 20.34 -0.51 1.50
C GLY A 125 19.42 -1.46 2.28
N ARG A 126 19.68 -1.59 3.59
CA ARG A 126 19.02 -2.60 4.44
C ARG A 126 17.53 -2.38 4.59
N ALA A 127 16.79 -3.47 4.46
CA ALA A 127 15.37 -3.57 4.74
C ALA A 127 14.55 -2.42 4.11
N PRO A 128 14.56 -2.24 2.77
CA PRO A 128 13.63 -1.35 2.11
C PRO A 128 12.21 -1.80 2.46
N HIS A 129 11.26 -0.84 2.61
CA HIS A 129 9.96 -1.18 3.17
C HIS A 129 8.81 -0.91 2.21
N GLU A 130 8.73 0.29 1.63
CA GLU A 130 7.67 0.69 0.71
C GLU A 130 8.23 1.40 -0.52
N ALA A 131 7.55 1.24 -1.66
CA ALA A 131 7.96 1.82 -2.94
C ALA A 131 6.77 2.49 -3.63
N PHE A 132 6.73 3.82 -3.65
CA PHE A 132 5.66 4.58 -4.29
C PHE A 132 6.17 5.53 -5.36
N PHE A 133 5.46 5.55 -6.49
CA PHE A 133 5.75 6.49 -7.57
C PHE A 133 5.26 7.89 -7.20
N THR A 134 6.00 8.91 -7.64
CA THR A 134 5.51 10.28 -7.61
C THR A 134 4.24 10.42 -8.45
N PRO A 135 3.31 11.34 -8.13
CA PRO A 135 2.07 11.50 -8.90
C PRO A 135 2.25 11.76 -10.39
N ASP A 136 3.38 12.35 -10.79
CA ASP A 136 3.74 12.56 -12.20
C ASP A 136 4.47 11.36 -12.85
N GLY A 137 4.74 10.32 -12.07
CA GLY A 137 5.39 9.08 -12.51
C GLY A 137 6.87 9.19 -12.86
N LYS A 138 7.52 10.33 -12.56
CA LYS A 138 8.92 10.54 -12.95
C LYS A 138 9.93 9.93 -12.00
N GLU A 139 9.51 9.60 -10.79
CA GLU A 139 10.36 8.99 -9.77
C GLU A 139 9.61 7.90 -9.03
N LEU A 140 10.34 6.88 -8.60
CA LEU A 140 9.91 5.94 -7.58
C LEU A 140 10.71 6.22 -6.32
N TRP A 141 10.03 6.53 -5.23
CA TRP A 141 10.66 6.68 -3.93
C TRP A 141 10.52 5.38 -3.14
N VAL A 142 11.61 4.94 -2.54
CA VAL A 142 11.64 3.74 -1.70
C VAL A 142 12.17 4.11 -0.33
N THR A 143 11.37 3.92 0.71
CA THR A 143 11.84 4.06 2.09
C THR A 143 12.80 2.93 2.43
N VAL A 144 14.02 3.26 2.84
CA VAL A 144 15.02 2.27 3.25
C VAL A 144 15.04 2.22 4.78
N ARG A 145 14.13 1.41 5.33
CA ARG A 145 13.78 1.39 6.76
C ARG A 145 14.96 1.03 7.67
N GLY A 146 15.87 0.19 7.23
CA GLY A 146 17.07 -0.16 7.97
C GLY A 146 18.16 0.91 7.98
N GLU A 147 17.94 2.03 7.32
CA GLU A 147 18.86 3.15 7.14
C GLU A 147 18.18 4.49 7.49
N ASP A 148 18.70 5.59 6.96
CA ASP A 148 18.24 6.96 7.22
C ASP A 148 17.97 7.76 5.93
N TYR A 149 17.49 7.08 4.87
CA TYR A 149 17.23 7.72 3.61
C TYR A 149 16.06 7.11 2.81
N ILE A 150 15.57 7.88 1.87
CA ILE A 150 14.69 7.43 0.80
C ILE A 150 15.55 7.30 -0.46
N ALA A 151 15.51 6.14 -1.11
CA ALA A 151 16.09 5.96 -2.42
C ALA A 151 15.16 6.52 -3.50
N VAL A 152 15.66 7.36 -4.38
CA VAL A 152 14.94 7.88 -5.55
C VAL A 152 15.40 7.09 -6.77
N ILE A 153 14.50 6.34 -7.36
CA ILE A 153 14.78 5.46 -8.50
C ILE A 153 14.14 6.03 -9.76
N ASP A 154 14.87 5.97 -10.85
CA ASP A 154 14.35 6.26 -12.19
C ASP A 154 13.45 5.09 -12.64
N PRO A 155 12.16 5.31 -12.92
CA PRO A 155 11.22 4.23 -13.24
C PRO A 155 11.38 3.66 -14.66
N VAL A 156 12.21 4.26 -15.49
CA VAL A 156 12.49 3.79 -16.85
C VAL A 156 13.75 2.92 -16.89
N THR A 157 14.81 3.39 -16.23
CA THR A 157 16.10 2.69 -16.20
C THR A 157 16.26 1.75 -15.02
N PHE A 158 15.37 1.86 -14.02
CA PHE A 158 15.40 1.14 -12.75
C PHE A 158 16.67 1.37 -11.94
N LYS A 159 17.33 2.52 -12.12
CA LYS A 159 18.55 2.87 -11.40
C LYS A 159 18.28 3.89 -10.30
N GLU A 160 18.94 3.74 -9.17
CA GLU A 160 18.97 4.76 -8.13
C GLU A 160 19.62 6.03 -8.68
N LYS A 161 18.89 7.16 -8.62
CA LYS A 161 19.34 8.49 -9.08
C LYS A 161 20.01 9.26 -7.96
N THR A 162 19.39 9.24 -6.78
CA THR A 162 19.82 10.01 -5.63
C THR A 162 19.18 9.46 -4.35
N ARG A 163 19.59 10.00 -3.22
CA ARG A 163 19.04 9.70 -1.90
C ARG A 163 18.57 10.98 -1.22
N ILE A 164 17.46 10.87 -0.50
CA ILE A 164 16.93 11.95 0.33
C ILE A 164 17.18 11.56 1.77
N GLY A 165 18.03 12.30 2.47
CA GLY A 165 18.32 12.07 3.88
C GLY A 165 17.08 12.39 4.74
N VAL A 166 16.69 11.44 5.60
CA VAL A 166 15.58 11.55 6.54
C VAL A 166 15.98 10.96 7.88
N PRO A 167 15.24 11.18 8.97
CA PRO A 167 15.51 10.52 10.24
C PRO A 167 15.55 8.99 10.11
N PRO A 168 16.36 8.29 10.95
CA PRO A 168 16.48 6.84 10.89
C PRO A 168 15.14 6.10 10.95
N GLY A 169 15.01 5.07 10.13
CA GLY A 169 13.86 4.20 10.11
C GLY A 169 12.66 4.70 9.29
N PRO A 170 12.85 5.32 8.11
CA PRO A 170 11.71 5.69 7.26
C PRO A 170 10.93 4.42 6.91
N GLY A 171 9.70 4.31 7.44
CA GLY A 171 8.88 3.11 7.29
C GLY A 171 7.97 3.18 6.08
N MET A 172 7.17 4.22 6.00
CA MET A 172 6.13 4.37 5.00
C MET A 172 6.11 5.79 4.44
N GLN A 173 5.62 5.93 3.22
CA GLN A 173 5.49 7.23 2.56
C GLN A 173 4.20 7.30 1.75
N ILE A 174 3.70 8.52 1.53
CA ILE A 174 2.61 8.84 0.62
C ILE A 174 2.83 10.23 0.04
N PHE A 175 2.36 10.48 -1.18
CA PHE A 175 2.46 11.80 -1.79
C PHE A 175 1.17 12.61 -1.62
N SER A 176 1.31 13.94 -1.58
CA SER A 176 0.17 14.83 -1.74
C SER A 176 -0.42 14.68 -3.15
N PRO A 177 -1.75 14.84 -3.33
CA PRO A 177 -2.38 14.69 -4.65
C PRO A 177 -1.83 15.62 -5.72
N ASP A 178 -1.33 16.79 -5.32
CA ASP A 178 -0.71 17.78 -6.23
C ASP A 178 0.77 17.49 -6.53
N GLY A 179 1.34 16.43 -5.94
CA GLY A 179 2.73 16.02 -6.16
C GLY A 179 3.78 16.91 -5.52
N ARG A 180 3.40 17.88 -4.67
CA ARG A 180 4.38 18.81 -4.07
C ARG A 180 5.11 18.21 -2.90
N TYR A 181 4.47 17.35 -2.12
CA TYR A 181 4.98 16.82 -0.86
C TYR A 181 4.98 15.30 -0.85
N GLY A 182 6.03 14.71 -0.29
CA GLY A 182 6.08 13.36 0.20
C GLY A 182 6.01 13.38 1.72
N TYR A 183 5.04 12.68 2.30
CA TYR A 183 4.90 12.52 3.75
C TYR A 183 5.51 11.20 4.14
N VAL A 184 6.49 11.21 5.03
CA VAL A 184 7.30 10.02 5.36
C VAL A 184 7.27 9.81 6.86
N CYS A 185 6.59 8.77 7.31
CA CYS A 185 6.57 8.42 8.72
C CYS A 185 7.68 7.42 9.07
N SER A 186 8.19 7.52 10.29
CA SER A 186 9.27 6.67 10.77
C SER A 186 8.77 5.47 11.56
N SER A 187 9.56 4.38 11.52
CA SER A 187 9.39 3.22 12.39
C SER A 187 10.30 3.24 13.63
N PHE A 188 11.29 4.13 13.68
CA PHE A 188 12.29 4.16 14.76
C PHE A 188 12.46 5.53 15.42
N THR A 189 12.04 6.58 14.73
CA THR A 189 12.09 7.96 15.24
C THR A 189 10.66 8.47 15.44
N PRO A 190 10.29 9.10 16.58
CA PRO A 190 8.92 9.55 16.82
C PRO A 190 8.59 10.82 16.02
N GLU A 191 8.78 10.75 14.71
CA GLU A 191 8.65 11.88 13.80
C GLU A 191 8.22 11.45 12.40
N THR A 192 7.23 12.14 11.85
CA THR A 192 6.88 12.14 10.42
C THR A 192 7.51 13.37 9.79
N VAL A 193 8.24 13.22 8.70
CA VAL A 193 8.79 14.35 7.95
C VAL A 193 7.99 14.61 6.69
N VAL A 194 7.92 15.87 6.30
CA VAL A 194 7.36 16.31 5.01
C VAL A 194 8.52 16.72 4.12
N VAL A 195 8.60 16.10 2.97
CA VAL A 195 9.68 16.33 1.99
C VAL A 195 9.11 17.03 0.76
N SER A 196 9.78 18.09 0.31
CA SER A 196 9.50 18.71 -0.99
C SER A 196 9.92 17.75 -2.10
N VAL A 197 8.97 17.34 -2.95
CA VAL A 197 9.28 16.42 -4.08
C VAL A 197 10.25 17.08 -5.07
N ALA A 198 10.04 18.36 -5.37
CA ALA A 198 10.88 19.07 -6.33
C ALA A 198 12.31 19.34 -5.83
N GLU A 199 12.48 19.53 -4.52
CA GLU A 199 13.77 19.96 -3.93
C GLU A 199 14.51 18.83 -3.22
N HIS A 200 13.86 17.65 -3.04
CA HIS A 200 14.40 16.49 -2.32
C HIS A 200 14.93 16.85 -0.91
N ARG A 201 14.22 17.74 -0.21
CA ARG A 201 14.59 18.17 1.15
C ARG A 201 13.39 18.22 2.09
N ILE A 202 13.65 18.06 3.37
CA ILE A 202 12.63 18.20 4.42
C ILE A 202 12.17 19.65 4.51
N VAL A 203 10.86 19.87 4.48
CA VAL A 203 10.20 21.17 4.57
C VAL A 203 9.21 21.26 5.73
N GLY A 204 8.95 20.15 6.42
CA GLY A 204 8.07 20.10 7.59
C GLY A 204 8.35 18.88 8.45
N ARG A 205 7.89 18.95 9.71
CA ARG A 205 8.02 17.87 10.70
C ARG A 205 6.78 17.79 11.56
N VAL A 206 6.32 16.59 11.84
CA VAL A 206 5.16 16.31 12.69
C VAL A 206 5.57 15.28 13.73
N ALA A 207 5.38 15.59 15.00
CA ALA A 207 5.68 14.66 16.08
C ALA A 207 4.73 13.47 16.06
N GLN A 208 5.28 12.26 16.16
CA GLN A 208 4.53 11.02 16.40
C GLN A 208 4.41 10.77 17.90
N ALA A 209 3.27 10.25 18.36
CA ALA A 209 3.09 9.85 19.74
C ALA A 209 3.90 8.58 20.11
N SER A 210 4.50 7.92 19.11
CA SER A 210 5.34 6.75 19.23
C SER A 210 6.26 6.65 18.02
N PRO A 211 7.44 6.01 18.13
CA PRO A 211 8.34 5.88 16.98
C PRO A 211 7.82 4.96 15.86
N PHE A 212 6.89 4.03 16.14
CA PHE A 212 6.53 3.00 15.16
C PHE A 212 5.27 3.32 14.36
N CYS A 213 5.47 3.90 13.17
CA CYS A 213 4.43 4.13 12.18
C CYS A 213 4.50 3.08 11.05
N PRO A 214 3.56 2.13 10.98
CA PRO A 214 3.50 1.14 9.91
C PRO A 214 2.90 1.68 8.61
N ASN A 215 2.04 2.71 8.67
CA ASN A 215 1.34 3.19 7.48
C ASN A 215 0.91 4.66 7.56
N ILE A 216 0.81 5.29 6.39
CA ILE A 216 0.39 6.67 6.21
C ILE A 216 -0.46 6.81 4.95
N ALA A 217 -1.51 7.63 4.99
CA ALA A 217 -2.40 7.91 3.87
C ALA A 217 -2.73 9.41 3.77
N ALA A 218 -2.85 9.91 2.56
CA ALA A 218 -3.24 11.31 2.29
C ALA A 218 -4.67 11.37 1.75
N SER A 219 -5.42 12.39 2.16
CA SER A 219 -6.76 12.65 1.61
C SER A 219 -6.67 13.17 0.17
N ALA A 220 -7.62 12.75 -0.67
CA ALA A 220 -7.63 13.13 -2.07
C ALA A 220 -7.86 14.63 -2.31
N ASP A 221 -8.48 15.33 -1.36
CA ASP A 221 -8.65 16.78 -1.36
C ASP A 221 -7.38 17.52 -0.93
N GLY A 222 -6.34 16.78 -0.50
CA GLY A 222 -5.07 17.34 -0.05
C GLY A 222 -5.18 18.17 1.24
N GLN A 223 -6.13 17.85 2.13
CA GLN A 223 -6.31 18.58 3.39
C GLN A 223 -5.72 17.84 4.58
N GLN A 224 -5.78 16.50 4.58
CA GLN A 224 -5.43 15.68 5.73
C GLN A 224 -4.42 14.60 5.36
N VAL A 225 -3.55 14.26 6.31
CA VAL A 225 -2.71 13.08 6.27
C VAL A 225 -2.94 12.29 7.56
N TRP A 226 -3.22 11.02 7.41
CA TRP A 226 -3.50 10.08 8.48
C TRP A 226 -2.36 9.08 8.58
N PHE A 227 -1.88 8.81 9.79
CA PHE A 227 -0.86 7.79 10.01
C PHE A 227 -1.13 6.99 11.28
N THR A 228 -0.76 5.72 11.22
CA THR A 228 -1.00 4.76 12.30
C THR A 228 0.22 4.60 13.19
N LEU A 229 -0.01 4.26 14.46
CA LEU A 229 1.01 4.03 15.47
C LEU A 229 0.73 2.69 16.15
N LYS A 230 1.40 1.64 15.68
CA LYS A 230 1.09 0.24 15.98
C LYS A 230 1.27 -0.14 17.43
N ASP A 231 2.34 0.31 18.04
CA ASP A 231 2.77 -0.04 19.39
C ASP A 231 1.95 0.62 20.50
N VAL A 232 1.30 1.76 20.20
CA VAL A 232 0.44 2.49 21.15
C VAL A 232 -1.04 2.45 20.79
N GLY A 233 -1.41 1.76 19.70
CA GLY A 233 -2.80 1.59 19.29
C GLY A 233 -3.51 2.89 18.91
N LYS A 234 -2.80 3.80 18.25
CA LYS A 234 -3.31 5.13 17.90
C LYS A 234 -3.24 5.39 16.40
N THR A 235 -4.06 6.35 15.96
CA THR A 235 -3.97 6.96 14.63
C THR A 235 -3.92 8.46 14.81
N GLN A 236 -2.98 9.12 14.16
CA GLN A 236 -2.85 10.58 14.18
C GLN A 236 -3.19 11.18 12.83
N VAL A 237 -3.72 12.42 12.86
CA VAL A 237 -4.10 13.18 11.67
C VAL A 237 -3.43 14.54 11.75
N PHE A 238 -2.81 14.97 10.66
CA PHE A 238 -2.24 16.31 10.54
C PHE A 238 -2.68 17.00 9.24
N ALA A 239 -2.53 18.33 9.22
CA ALA A 239 -2.83 19.13 8.03
C ALA A 239 -1.82 18.83 6.92
N ALA A 240 -2.31 18.49 5.73
CA ALA A 240 -1.47 18.17 4.58
C ALA A 240 -0.72 19.37 3.99
N LYS A 241 -1.02 20.59 4.47
CA LYS A 241 -0.41 21.85 4.02
C LYS A 241 0.31 22.55 5.17
N PRO A 242 1.30 23.39 4.86
CA PRO A 242 1.98 24.19 5.88
C PRO A 242 1.00 24.93 6.79
N PRO A 243 1.24 24.99 8.09
CA PRO A 243 2.43 24.52 8.81
C PRO A 243 2.45 23.03 9.21
N PHE A 244 1.62 22.16 8.61
CA PHE A 244 1.55 20.71 8.87
C PHE A 244 1.18 20.39 10.33
N GLY A 245 0.29 21.15 10.91
CA GLY A 245 -0.10 21.02 12.32
C GLY A 245 -0.87 19.73 12.59
N LEU A 246 -0.61 19.12 13.75
CA LEU A 246 -1.40 17.99 14.24
C LEU A 246 -2.85 18.43 14.47
N ILE A 247 -3.81 17.68 13.91
CA ILE A 247 -5.25 17.97 14.02
C ILE A 247 -5.88 17.09 15.10
N LYS A 248 -5.59 15.79 15.09
CA LYS A 248 -6.26 14.81 15.95
C LYS A 248 -5.36 13.62 16.28
N THR A 249 -5.55 13.07 17.47
CA THR A 249 -5.08 11.75 17.84
C THR A 249 -6.29 10.91 18.25
N LEU A 250 -6.42 9.70 17.66
CA LEU A 250 -7.51 8.76 17.89
C LEU A 250 -6.96 7.53 18.60
N ASP A 251 -7.70 7.01 19.56
CA ASP A 251 -7.45 5.69 20.12
C ASP A 251 -8.11 4.65 19.21
N THR A 252 -7.31 3.89 18.48
CA THR A 252 -7.80 2.95 17.46
C THR A 252 -7.75 1.49 17.90
N GLY A 253 -6.85 1.14 18.81
CA GLY A 253 -6.79 -0.21 19.39
C GLY A 253 -5.45 -0.91 19.17
N ALA A 254 -5.29 -2.03 19.86
CA ALA A 254 -4.04 -2.78 19.86
C ALA A 254 -3.64 -3.25 18.46
N ILE A 255 -2.35 -3.12 18.12
CA ILE A 255 -1.79 -3.49 16.82
C ILE A 255 -2.55 -2.73 15.70
N THR A 256 -2.69 -1.41 15.84
CA THR A 256 -3.18 -0.55 14.75
C THR A 256 -2.18 -0.60 13.59
N ASN A 257 -2.58 -1.20 12.46
CA ASN A 257 -1.68 -1.45 11.35
C ASN A 257 -1.78 -0.36 10.27
N HIS A 258 -2.72 -0.46 9.35
CA HIS A 258 -2.81 0.42 8.19
C HIS A 258 -4.06 1.30 8.24
N VAL A 259 -4.00 2.41 7.52
CA VAL A 259 -5.14 3.31 7.27
C VAL A 259 -5.22 3.61 5.78
N ASN A 260 -6.45 3.69 5.25
CA ASN A 260 -6.69 4.26 3.94
C ASN A 260 -8.00 5.05 3.94
N LEU A 261 -8.10 6.00 3.02
CA LEU A 261 -9.22 6.91 2.94
C LEU A 261 -10.13 6.51 1.79
N VAL A 262 -11.42 6.48 2.07
CA VAL A 262 -12.47 6.07 1.13
C VAL A 262 -13.49 7.17 1.03
N ARG A 263 -13.88 7.53 -0.19
CA ARG A 263 -15.04 8.37 -0.46
C ARG A 263 -16.07 7.55 -1.22
N ASN A 264 -17.30 7.54 -0.72
CA ASN A 264 -18.43 6.89 -1.34
C ASN A 264 -19.69 7.77 -1.25
N ALA A 265 -20.87 7.23 -1.62
CA ALA A 265 -22.13 7.96 -1.59
C ALA A 265 -22.52 8.48 -0.17
N HIS A 266 -21.97 7.91 0.89
CA HIS A 266 -22.26 8.28 2.28
C HIS A 266 -21.28 9.30 2.87
N GLY A 267 -20.22 9.66 2.14
CA GLY A 267 -19.22 10.64 2.56
C GLY A 267 -17.78 10.16 2.46
N SER A 268 -16.91 10.76 3.28
CA SER A 268 -15.47 10.44 3.33
C SER A 268 -15.13 9.79 4.67
N PHE A 269 -14.42 8.67 4.60
CA PHE A 269 -14.11 7.83 5.75
C PHE A 269 -12.64 7.40 5.76
N ALA A 270 -12.10 7.22 6.96
CA ALA A 270 -10.84 6.53 7.18
C ALA A 270 -11.13 5.11 7.69
N TYR A 271 -10.63 4.12 6.99
CA TYR A 271 -10.68 2.72 7.38
C TYR A 271 -9.32 2.34 7.99
N VAL A 272 -9.35 1.83 9.21
CA VAL A 272 -8.14 1.51 9.99
C VAL A 272 -8.16 0.05 10.36
N THR A 273 -7.12 -0.70 9.97
CA THR A 273 -6.96 -2.10 10.38
C THR A 273 -6.41 -2.17 11.80
N VAL A 274 -7.08 -2.92 12.67
CA VAL A 274 -6.73 -3.12 14.07
C VAL A 274 -6.46 -4.60 14.30
N GLY A 275 -5.19 -4.97 14.15
CA GLY A 275 -4.75 -6.38 14.13
C GLY A 275 -5.03 -7.11 15.42
N GLY A 276 -4.85 -6.48 16.58
CA GLY A 276 -5.11 -7.10 17.89
C GLY A 276 -6.58 -7.36 18.19
N GLU A 277 -7.48 -6.74 17.43
CA GLU A 277 -8.93 -6.92 17.58
C GLU A 277 -9.54 -7.73 16.42
N ASN A 278 -8.78 -8.06 15.37
CA ASN A 278 -9.26 -8.66 14.13
C ASN A 278 -10.40 -7.87 13.50
N ARG A 279 -10.24 -6.54 13.46
CA ARG A 279 -11.27 -5.60 13.01
C ARG A 279 -10.72 -4.54 12.07
N VAL A 280 -11.63 -3.97 11.28
CA VAL A 280 -11.44 -2.69 10.61
C VAL A 280 -12.37 -1.68 11.27
N LYS A 281 -11.82 -0.60 11.81
CA LYS A 281 -12.59 0.51 12.37
C LYS A 281 -12.74 1.61 11.33
N VAL A 282 -13.92 2.22 11.29
CA VAL A 282 -14.26 3.24 10.29
C VAL A 282 -14.56 4.55 11.00
N PHE A 283 -13.88 5.60 10.59
CA PHE A 283 -14.02 6.94 11.13
C PHE A 283 -14.44 7.92 10.03
N ARG A 284 -15.30 8.86 10.36
CA ARG A 284 -15.56 10.00 9.47
C ARG A 284 -14.31 10.90 9.40
N THR A 285 -14.06 11.49 8.26
CA THR A 285 -12.89 12.40 8.13
C THR A 285 -13.18 13.83 8.53
N ASP A 286 -14.45 14.22 8.64
CA ASP A 286 -14.90 15.58 8.98
C ASP A 286 -14.92 15.84 10.49
N ASP A 287 -15.38 14.89 11.30
CA ASP A 287 -15.52 15.03 12.74
C ASP A 287 -14.74 13.99 13.56
N PHE A 288 -14.10 13.03 12.89
CA PHE A 288 -13.33 11.93 13.47
C PHE A 288 -14.14 10.95 14.32
N SER A 289 -15.47 10.94 14.22
CA SER A 289 -16.31 9.99 14.92
C SER A 289 -16.16 8.59 14.33
N GLN A 290 -16.13 7.57 15.19
CA GLN A 290 -16.18 6.18 14.76
C GLN A 290 -17.62 5.81 14.38
N VAL A 291 -17.82 5.34 13.14
CA VAL A 291 -19.14 4.99 12.60
C VAL A 291 -19.34 3.50 12.44
N ALA A 292 -18.26 2.72 12.37
CA ALA A 292 -18.36 1.27 12.27
C ALA A 292 -17.14 0.58 12.88
N SER A 293 -17.33 -0.72 13.21
CA SER A 293 -16.28 -1.64 13.62
C SER A 293 -16.60 -3.01 13.02
N ILE A 294 -15.89 -3.37 11.96
CA ILE A 294 -16.18 -4.49 11.08
C ILE A 294 -15.31 -5.66 11.49
N PRO A 295 -15.87 -6.80 11.97
CA PRO A 295 -15.08 -7.99 12.21
C PRO A 295 -14.58 -8.55 10.88
N VAL A 296 -13.29 -8.88 10.83
CA VAL A 296 -12.61 -9.50 9.68
C VAL A 296 -11.84 -10.74 10.16
N GLY A 297 -11.03 -11.34 9.31
CA GLY A 297 -10.17 -12.47 9.71
C GLY A 297 -8.95 -12.04 10.52
N ALA A 298 -8.07 -13.01 10.80
CA ALA A 298 -6.96 -12.86 11.72
C ALA A 298 -5.88 -11.89 11.20
N LEU A 299 -5.51 -10.96 12.06
CA LEU A 299 -4.46 -9.96 11.90
C LEU A 299 -4.61 -9.14 10.60
N PRO A 300 -5.66 -8.29 10.48
CA PRO A 300 -5.79 -7.40 9.33
C PRO A 300 -4.58 -6.44 9.26
N HIS A 301 -4.02 -6.31 8.06
CA HIS A 301 -2.80 -5.54 7.80
C HIS A 301 -3.02 -4.50 6.70
N GLY A 302 -2.50 -4.69 5.48
CA GLY A 302 -2.67 -3.78 4.37
C GLY A 302 -4.12 -3.65 3.91
N LEU A 303 -4.52 -2.48 3.41
CA LEU A 303 -5.85 -2.25 2.85
C LEU A 303 -5.81 -1.24 1.71
N TRP A 304 -6.72 -1.40 0.72
CA TRP A 304 -6.85 -0.49 -0.41
C TRP A 304 -8.28 -0.49 -0.97
N PRO A 305 -8.88 0.69 -1.27
CA PRO A 305 -10.21 0.77 -1.84
C PRO A 305 -10.23 0.49 -3.35
N SER A 306 -11.39 0.08 -3.85
CA SER A 306 -11.69 0.04 -5.28
C SER A 306 -11.72 1.43 -5.91
N GLY A 307 -11.69 1.49 -7.23
CA GLY A 307 -11.73 2.74 -7.99
C GLY A 307 -12.98 3.58 -7.74
N ASP A 308 -14.12 2.97 -7.42
CA ASP A 308 -15.41 3.64 -7.13
C ASP A 308 -15.67 3.82 -5.63
N GLY A 309 -14.78 3.35 -4.76
CA GLY A 309 -14.93 3.43 -3.32
C GLY A 309 -16.02 2.53 -2.72
N THR A 310 -16.64 1.65 -3.51
CA THR A 310 -17.71 0.75 -3.01
C THR A 310 -17.16 -0.51 -2.34
N ARG A 311 -15.89 -0.84 -2.60
CA ARG A 311 -15.18 -1.98 -2.02
C ARG A 311 -13.91 -1.53 -1.32
N LEU A 312 -13.56 -2.25 -0.27
CA LEU A 312 -12.27 -2.15 0.39
C LEU A 312 -11.67 -3.55 0.51
N TYR A 313 -10.49 -3.71 -0.01
CA TYR A 313 -9.72 -4.97 0.07
C TYR A 313 -8.82 -4.89 1.31
N VAL A 314 -8.88 -5.90 2.17
CA VAL A 314 -8.15 -5.95 3.43
C VAL A 314 -7.35 -7.25 3.51
N GLY A 315 -6.05 -7.15 3.60
CA GLY A 315 -5.16 -8.28 3.77
C GLY A 315 -5.23 -8.85 5.18
N LEU A 316 -5.37 -10.15 5.28
CA LEU A 316 -5.42 -10.90 6.53
C LEU A 316 -4.12 -11.70 6.67
N GLU A 317 -3.13 -11.15 7.38
CA GLU A 317 -1.76 -11.67 7.45
C GLU A 317 -1.71 -13.11 7.95
N ASN A 318 -2.48 -13.44 9.00
CA ASN A 318 -2.51 -14.77 9.60
C ASN A 318 -3.65 -15.66 9.08
N ALA A 319 -4.33 -15.26 8.02
CA ALA A 319 -5.38 -16.05 7.39
C ALA A 319 -5.12 -16.29 5.89
N ASP A 320 -3.97 -15.84 5.37
CA ASP A 320 -3.54 -16.02 3.97
C ASP A 320 -4.67 -15.69 2.97
N SER A 321 -5.37 -14.58 3.21
CA SER A 321 -6.54 -14.21 2.42
C SER A 321 -6.76 -12.70 2.40
N VAL A 322 -7.60 -12.24 1.48
CA VAL A 322 -8.10 -10.88 1.39
C VAL A 322 -9.58 -10.87 1.73
N ALA A 323 -9.98 -10.10 2.74
CA ALA A 323 -11.39 -9.78 2.97
C ALA A 323 -11.83 -8.65 2.06
N VAL A 324 -12.98 -8.81 1.42
CA VAL A 324 -13.61 -7.77 0.60
C VAL A 324 -14.77 -7.17 1.39
N ILE A 325 -14.65 -5.91 1.73
CA ILE A 325 -15.64 -5.16 2.50
C ILE A 325 -16.47 -4.29 1.54
N ASN A 326 -17.79 -4.37 1.65
CA ASN A 326 -18.69 -3.39 1.06
C ASN A 326 -18.68 -2.13 1.94
N THR A 327 -18.23 -1.02 1.39
CA THR A 327 -18.09 0.24 2.14
C THR A 327 -19.42 0.97 2.36
N LEU A 328 -20.46 0.63 1.57
CA LEU A 328 -21.80 1.23 1.72
C LEU A 328 -22.56 0.59 2.89
N THR A 329 -22.31 -0.69 3.16
CA THR A 329 -22.93 -1.44 4.26
C THR A 329 -22.00 -1.69 5.44
N ASN A 330 -20.69 -1.43 5.29
CA ASN A 330 -19.64 -1.75 6.25
C ASN A 330 -19.67 -3.22 6.69
N SER A 331 -19.78 -4.13 5.73
CA SER A 331 -19.80 -5.58 5.97
C SER A 331 -18.88 -6.33 5.02
N VAL A 332 -18.32 -7.44 5.49
CA VAL A 332 -17.53 -8.36 4.66
C VAL A 332 -18.47 -9.09 3.71
N GLU A 333 -18.20 -9.04 2.41
CA GLU A 333 -18.96 -9.77 1.39
C GLU A 333 -18.37 -11.13 1.08
N THR A 334 -17.05 -11.20 0.97
CA THR A 334 -16.34 -12.44 0.66
C THR A 334 -14.88 -12.38 1.14
N THR A 335 -14.21 -13.52 1.06
CA THR A 335 -12.77 -13.64 1.25
C THR A 335 -12.15 -14.39 0.08
N VAL A 336 -10.97 -13.91 -0.38
CA VAL A 336 -10.22 -14.49 -1.49
C VAL A 336 -8.92 -15.06 -0.95
N PRO A 337 -8.63 -16.37 -1.12
CA PRO A 337 -7.37 -16.95 -0.70
C PRO A 337 -6.20 -16.39 -1.54
N VAL A 338 -5.06 -16.14 -0.89
CA VAL A 338 -3.84 -15.63 -1.50
C VAL A 338 -2.60 -16.35 -0.96
N GLY A 339 -1.41 -15.89 -1.28
CA GLY A 339 -0.17 -16.44 -0.70
C GLY A 339 -0.02 -16.14 0.78
N GLN A 340 1.04 -16.70 1.40
CA GLN A 340 1.22 -16.71 2.85
C GLN A 340 1.81 -15.43 3.41
N ALA A 341 1.28 -14.98 4.55
CA ALA A 341 1.70 -13.79 5.29
C ALA A 341 1.61 -12.51 4.46
N LEU A 342 0.39 -12.17 4.03
CA LEU A 342 0.10 -10.96 3.27
C LEU A 342 0.45 -9.70 4.09
N GLN A 343 1.28 -8.82 3.53
CA GLN A 343 1.73 -7.57 4.18
C GLN A 343 1.08 -6.33 3.57
N ALA A 344 1.11 -6.20 2.25
CA ALA A 344 0.57 -5.05 1.55
C ALA A 344 -0.32 -5.48 0.38
N LEU A 345 -1.20 -4.59 -0.03
CA LEU A 345 -1.98 -4.74 -1.25
C LEU A 345 -2.28 -3.39 -1.89
N VAL A 346 -2.51 -3.41 -3.20
CA VAL A 346 -2.92 -2.24 -3.98
C VAL A 346 -4.02 -2.60 -4.97
N TYR A 347 -4.91 -1.67 -5.24
CA TYR A 347 -5.88 -1.73 -6.33
C TYR A 347 -5.35 -0.90 -7.51
N VAL A 348 -5.16 -1.53 -8.65
CA VAL A 348 -4.59 -0.89 -9.85
C VAL A 348 -5.66 -0.83 -10.94
N PRO A 349 -6.21 0.36 -11.23
CA PRO A 349 -7.16 0.52 -12.31
C PRO A 349 -6.51 0.24 -13.67
N ASN A 350 -7.25 -0.43 -14.57
CA ASN A 350 -6.84 -0.72 -15.93
C ASN A 350 -5.45 -1.39 -16.07
N ALA A 351 -5.08 -2.23 -15.10
CA ALA A 351 -3.80 -2.94 -15.10
C ALA A 351 -3.70 -3.97 -16.25
N ALA A 352 -4.80 -4.69 -16.53
CA ALA A 352 -4.85 -5.69 -17.59
C ALA A 352 -5.13 -5.02 -18.95
N THR A 353 -4.10 -4.58 -19.63
CA THR A 353 -4.21 -3.91 -20.94
C THR A 353 -4.18 -4.87 -22.12
N GLN A 354 -3.90 -6.16 -21.89
CA GLN A 354 -3.81 -7.18 -22.91
C GLN A 354 -4.61 -8.44 -22.53
N GLY A 355 -5.65 -8.74 -23.29
CA GLY A 355 -6.50 -9.91 -23.08
C GLY A 355 -7.08 -9.99 -21.67
N ALA A 356 -7.11 -11.18 -21.09
CA ALA A 356 -7.60 -11.40 -19.73
C ALA A 356 -6.56 -11.11 -18.63
N GLY A 357 -5.34 -10.67 -18.97
CA GLY A 357 -4.27 -10.36 -18.02
C GLY A 357 -3.74 -11.59 -17.23
N LEU A 358 -3.85 -12.80 -17.82
CA LEU A 358 -3.46 -14.05 -17.17
C LEU A 358 -2.05 -14.53 -17.52
N ALA A 359 -1.36 -13.84 -18.43
CA ALA A 359 -0.03 -14.25 -18.87
C ALA A 359 0.93 -14.35 -17.67
N ASN A 360 1.75 -15.42 -17.67
CA ASN A 360 2.76 -15.71 -16.65
C ASN A 360 2.27 -15.91 -15.20
N LEU A 361 0.97 -15.94 -14.97
CA LEU A 361 0.43 -16.33 -13.68
C LEU A 361 0.56 -17.83 -13.46
N LYS A 362 0.89 -18.21 -12.24
CA LYS A 362 0.90 -19.61 -11.80
C LYS A 362 -0.28 -19.86 -10.87
N PRO A 363 -0.79 -21.09 -10.78
CA PRO A 363 -1.74 -21.44 -9.74
C PRO A 363 -1.18 -21.14 -8.35
N LEU A 364 -2.04 -20.73 -7.43
CA LEU A 364 -1.67 -20.69 -6.01
C LEU A 364 -1.26 -22.09 -5.59
N GLY A 365 -0.02 -22.27 -5.16
CA GLY A 365 0.48 -23.56 -4.68
C GLY A 365 -0.38 -24.04 -3.51
N SER A 366 -0.48 -25.38 -3.33
CA SER A 366 -1.07 -25.91 -2.10
C SER A 366 -0.30 -25.35 -0.92
N ALA A 367 -0.98 -24.56 -0.06
CA ALA A 367 -0.37 -23.96 1.11
C ALA A 367 0.30 -25.07 1.93
N ALA A 368 1.62 -24.99 2.12
CA ALA A 368 2.21 -25.65 3.27
C ALA A 368 1.43 -25.13 4.47
N LYS A 369 0.86 -26.01 5.31
CA LYS A 369 -0.02 -25.65 6.42
C LYS A 369 0.57 -24.43 7.13
N SER A 370 -0.20 -23.35 7.23
CA SER A 370 0.18 -22.12 7.90
C SER A 370 0.81 -22.47 9.26
N ILE A 371 2.01 -21.99 9.51
CA ILE A 371 2.60 -22.04 10.84
C ILE A 371 1.79 -21.03 11.65
N GLN A 372 0.81 -21.53 12.40
CA GLN A 372 0.16 -20.72 13.41
C GLN A 372 1.22 -20.41 14.48
N ILE A 373 1.76 -19.21 14.46
CA ILE A 373 2.48 -18.68 15.60
C ILE A 373 1.41 -18.44 16.66
N ALA A 374 1.28 -19.39 17.59
CA ALA A 374 0.49 -19.17 18.78
C ALA A 374 1.12 -18.00 19.53
N LEU A 375 0.47 -16.85 19.52
CA LEU A 375 0.83 -15.73 20.38
C LEU A 375 0.66 -16.25 21.82
N ALA A 376 1.73 -16.18 22.61
CA ALA A 376 1.65 -16.48 24.02
C ALA A 376 0.58 -15.59 24.67
N PRO A 377 -0.21 -16.11 25.60
CA PRO A 377 -1.22 -15.30 26.27
C PRO A 377 -0.57 -14.08 26.96
N PRO A 378 -1.27 -12.95 27.04
CA PRO A 378 -0.75 -11.75 27.68
C PRO A 378 -0.36 -12.04 29.13
N GLY A 379 0.92 -11.89 29.48
CA GLY A 379 1.42 -12.07 30.85
C GLY A 379 2.60 -13.00 31.02
N GLU A 380 2.95 -13.81 30.03
CA GLU A 380 4.18 -14.60 30.07
C GLU A 380 5.25 -13.97 29.17
N HIS A 381 6.25 -13.34 29.76
CA HIS A 381 7.46 -13.01 29.05
C HIS A 381 8.12 -14.30 28.57
N PRO A 382 8.34 -14.51 27.26
CA PRO A 382 9.06 -15.68 26.80
C PRO A 382 10.48 -15.59 27.35
N ARG A 383 10.80 -16.47 28.28
CA ARG A 383 12.22 -16.79 28.54
C ARG A 383 12.78 -17.25 27.21
N HIS A 384 13.98 -16.82 26.85
CA HIS A 384 14.73 -17.04 25.62
C HIS A 384 14.85 -18.52 25.17
N THR A 385 13.73 -19.16 24.91
CA THR A 385 13.64 -20.47 24.28
C THR A 385 12.43 -20.49 23.37
N THR A 386 12.42 -19.58 22.41
CA THR A 386 11.64 -19.85 21.20
C THR A 386 12.45 -20.86 20.39
N GLN A 387 12.38 -22.12 20.79
CA GLN A 387 12.56 -23.18 19.80
C GLN A 387 11.38 -23.01 18.86
N VAL A 388 11.61 -22.26 17.79
CA VAL A 388 10.80 -22.38 16.59
C VAL A 388 11.01 -23.82 16.17
N THR A 389 10.02 -24.66 16.37
CA THR A 389 10.00 -26.03 15.84
C THR A 389 9.81 -25.95 14.34
N LEU A 390 10.76 -25.33 13.64
CA LEU A 390 10.84 -25.27 12.19
C LEU A 390 11.30 -26.61 11.58
N PHE A 391 11.61 -27.60 12.44
CA PHE A 391 12.30 -28.82 12.00
C PHE A 391 11.45 -30.10 11.99
N ASP A 392 10.17 -30.05 12.29
CA ASP A 392 9.36 -31.28 12.34
C ASP A 392 8.38 -31.42 11.15
N GLN A 393 8.74 -30.91 9.98
CA GLN A 393 7.99 -31.14 8.75
C GLN A 393 8.94 -31.61 7.65
N GLY A 394 9.29 -32.92 7.73
CA GLY A 394 9.61 -33.67 6.51
C GLY A 394 11.02 -33.57 5.98
N LEU A 395 11.99 -34.11 6.73
CA LEU A 395 13.12 -34.82 6.12
C LEU A 395 12.83 -36.31 6.27
N THR A 396 12.13 -36.86 5.29
CA THR A 396 12.24 -38.25 4.83
C THR A 396 12.19 -38.22 3.32
#